data_6ecbf4140a49da339f75c0ea0944b712
#
_entry.id   6ecbf4140a49da339f75c0ea0944b712
#
_cell.length_a   1.000
_cell.length_b   1.000
_cell.length_c   1.000
_cell.angle_alpha   90.00
_cell.angle_beta   90.00
_cell.angle_gamma   90.00
#
_symmetry.space_group_name_H-M   'P 1'
#
loop_
_entity.id
_entity.type
_entity.pdbx_description
1 polymer ?
#
loop_
_entity_poly.entity_id
_entity_poly.type
_entity_poly.pdbx_seq_one_letter_code
_entity_poly.pdbx_strand_id
1 'polypeptide(L)'
;MGSSKYRHKKQSGGAGQFARVKLNVEPLEPGKGREVENKIKGGAIPKEFIPGVEKGIETVSDSGILAGFPIIDYKVTILDGLHHDVDSSVLAFELASRQCFKEACTRGSLKLLEPIMRVEVVTPEDYMGDVIGDLNSRRGQINTQEQRGNATVITAMVPLANMFGYINALRSMSQGRAQYSMFFDHYDKVPQNVQDEAVSYTHLTLPTNREV
;
A
#
# COMPACT_ATOMS: atom_id res chain seq x y z
N MET A 1 -7.02 4.16 -12.16
CA MET A 1 -8.16 3.33 -12.57
C MET A 1 -7.65 2.21 -13.46
N GLY A 2 -7.85 0.95 -13.09
CA GLY A 2 -7.37 -0.20 -13.86
C GLY A 2 -8.49 -1.19 -14.11
N SER A 3 -8.65 -1.65 -15.36
CA SER A 3 -9.59 -2.72 -15.71
C SER A 3 -8.83 -3.88 -16.33
N SER A 4 -9.17 -5.10 -15.95
CA SER A 4 -8.61 -6.31 -16.49
C SER A 4 -9.68 -7.38 -16.71
N LYS A 5 -9.39 -8.28 -17.67
CA LYS A 5 -10.17 -9.48 -17.95
C LYS A 5 -9.21 -10.63 -18.07
N TYR A 6 -9.33 -11.61 -17.20
CA TYR A 6 -8.46 -12.77 -17.18
C TYR A 6 -9.24 -14.07 -17.36
N ARG A 7 -8.65 -15.01 -18.10
CA ARG A 7 -9.16 -16.38 -18.28
C ARG A 7 -8.15 -17.37 -17.71
N HIS A 8 -8.55 -18.09 -16.68
CA HIS A 8 -7.83 -19.26 -16.21
C HIS A 8 -8.33 -20.49 -16.94
N LYS A 9 -7.44 -21.22 -17.62
CA LYS A 9 -7.73 -22.50 -18.27
C LYS A 9 -6.55 -23.43 -18.08
N LYS A 10 -6.79 -24.58 -17.45
CA LYS A 10 -5.82 -25.67 -17.31
C LYS A 10 -6.47 -26.99 -17.74
N GLN A 11 -5.84 -27.70 -18.65
CA GLN A 11 -6.31 -28.97 -19.21
C GLN A 11 -5.16 -29.96 -19.29
N SER A 12 -4.55 -30.32 -18.15
CA SER A 12 -3.49 -31.32 -18.12
C SER A 12 -3.68 -32.24 -16.91
N GLY A 13 -3.86 -33.54 -17.19
CA GLY A 13 -3.73 -34.60 -16.22
C GLY A 13 -4.79 -34.65 -15.10
N GLY A 14 -6.09 -34.50 -15.40
CA GLY A 14 -7.17 -34.61 -14.43
C GLY A 14 -8.38 -33.74 -14.76
N ALA A 15 -9.23 -33.43 -13.77
CA ALA A 15 -10.35 -32.52 -13.95
C ALA A 15 -9.85 -31.16 -14.45
N GLY A 16 -10.45 -30.64 -15.53
CA GLY A 16 -10.13 -29.33 -16.09
C GLY A 16 -10.37 -28.20 -15.10
N GLN A 17 -9.71 -27.07 -15.28
CA GLN A 17 -9.99 -25.85 -14.52
C GLN A 17 -10.33 -24.73 -15.49
N PHE A 18 -11.47 -24.12 -15.31
CA PHE A 18 -11.92 -22.98 -16.12
C PHE A 18 -12.57 -21.91 -15.24
N ALA A 19 -12.11 -20.69 -15.39
CA ALA A 19 -12.77 -19.50 -14.86
C ALA A 19 -12.37 -18.26 -15.66
N ARG A 20 -13.31 -17.38 -15.95
CA ARG A 20 -13.06 -16.06 -16.51
C ARG A 20 -13.67 -15.02 -15.63
N VAL A 21 -12.91 -13.98 -15.31
CA VAL A 21 -13.33 -12.87 -14.48
C VAL A 21 -12.96 -11.55 -15.15
N LYS A 22 -13.84 -10.56 -15.09
CA LYS A 22 -13.57 -9.18 -15.49
C LYS A 22 -13.77 -8.27 -14.30
N LEU A 23 -12.70 -7.57 -13.90
CA LEU A 23 -12.69 -6.65 -12.77
C LEU A 23 -12.37 -5.23 -13.22
N ASN A 24 -12.94 -4.27 -12.50
CA ASN A 24 -12.52 -2.87 -12.51
C ASN A 24 -12.04 -2.49 -11.12
N VAL A 25 -10.90 -1.81 -11.02
CA VAL A 25 -10.32 -1.36 -9.75
C VAL A 25 -10.17 0.15 -9.77
N GLU A 26 -10.69 0.79 -8.76
CA GLU A 26 -10.71 2.23 -8.58
C GLU A 26 -10.13 2.59 -7.22
N PRO A 27 -9.38 3.70 -7.10
CA PRO A 27 -8.96 4.21 -5.80
C PRO A 27 -10.16 4.76 -5.03
N LEU A 28 -10.14 4.60 -3.73
CA LEU A 28 -11.01 5.29 -2.78
C LEU A 28 -10.25 6.45 -2.11
N GLU A 29 -10.99 7.27 -1.37
CA GLU A 29 -10.40 8.27 -0.50
C GLU A 29 -9.58 7.60 0.63
N PRO A 30 -8.50 8.23 1.10
CA PRO A 30 -7.68 7.72 2.18
C PRO A 30 -8.50 7.32 3.42
N GLY A 31 -8.23 6.14 3.95
CA GLY A 31 -8.91 5.60 5.14
C GLY A 31 -10.26 4.94 4.88
N LYS A 32 -10.72 4.84 3.64
CA LYS A 32 -11.98 4.13 3.29
C LYS A 32 -11.84 2.61 3.27
N GLY A 33 -10.60 2.10 3.27
CA GLY A 33 -10.34 0.67 3.28
C GLY A 33 -10.64 0.00 1.94
N ARG A 34 -11.31 -1.14 1.97
CA ARG A 34 -11.61 -1.92 0.76
C ARG A 34 -13.11 -2.12 0.57
N GLU A 35 -13.56 -2.00 -0.67
CA GLU A 35 -14.92 -2.29 -1.09
C GLU A 35 -14.93 -3.28 -2.27
N VAL A 36 -15.82 -4.26 -2.22
CA VAL A 36 -16.08 -5.18 -3.34
C VAL A 36 -17.56 -5.06 -3.73
N GLU A 37 -17.80 -4.69 -4.97
CA GLU A 37 -19.14 -4.54 -5.54
C GLU A 37 -19.37 -5.57 -6.65
N ASN A 38 -20.46 -6.31 -6.55
CA ASN A 38 -20.86 -7.28 -7.59
C ASN A 38 -21.91 -6.67 -8.53
N LYS A 39 -21.54 -6.42 -9.77
CA LYS A 39 -22.39 -5.93 -10.86
C LYS A 39 -22.64 -6.97 -11.95
N ILE A 40 -22.43 -8.25 -11.66
CA ILE A 40 -22.67 -9.32 -12.62
C ILE A 40 -24.17 -9.38 -12.98
N LYS A 41 -24.43 -9.46 -14.27
CA LYS A 41 -25.79 -9.65 -14.83
C LYS A 41 -25.93 -11.05 -15.42
N GLY A 42 -27.17 -11.59 -15.39
CA GLY A 42 -27.51 -12.82 -16.09
C GLY A 42 -26.83 -14.09 -15.57
N GLY A 43 -26.33 -14.11 -14.34
CA GLY A 43 -25.73 -15.34 -13.78
C GLY A 43 -24.41 -15.76 -14.41
N ALA A 44 -23.68 -14.84 -15.04
CA ALA A 44 -22.41 -15.13 -15.72
C ALA A 44 -21.36 -15.80 -14.82
N ILE A 45 -21.40 -15.54 -13.51
CA ILE A 45 -20.72 -16.31 -12.49
C ILE A 45 -21.81 -16.79 -11.50
N PRO A 46 -21.99 -18.11 -11.29
CA PRO A 46 -22.87 -18.65 -10.28
C PRO A 46 -22.52 -18.12 -8.88
N LYS A 47 -23.54 -17.91 -8.05
CA LYS A 47 -23.37 -17.34 -6.70
C LYS A 47 -22.39 -18.13 -5.82
N GLU A 48 -22.33 -19.43 -6.00
CA GLU A 48 -21.42 -20.33 -5.28
C GLU A 48 -19.94 -20.07 -5.55
N PHE A 49 -19.58 -19.44 -6.68
CA PHE A 49 -18.20 -19.12 -7.04
C PHE A 49 -17.76 -17.71 -6.64
N ILE A 50 -18.69 -16.84 -6.26
CA ILE A 50 -18.40 -15.45 -5.83
C ILE A 50 -17.45 -15.43 -4.63
N PRO A 51 -17.59 -16.28 -3.59
CA PRO A 51 -16.64 -16.32 -2.48
C PRO A 51 -15.19 -16.63 -2.94
N GLY A 52 -15.02 -17.41 -4.01
CA GLY A 52 -13.72 -17.66 -4.61
C GLY A 52 -13.13 -16.39 -5.23
N VAL A 53 -13.96 -15.60 -5.93
CA VAL A 53 -13.51 -14.33 -6.50
C VAL A 53 -13.06 -13.35 -5.41
N GLU A 54 -13.87 -13.18 -4.37
CA GLU A 54 -13.55 -12.30 -3.24
C GLU A 54 -12.28 -12.73 -2.52
N LYS A 55 -12.13 -14.02 -2.22
CA LYS A 55 -10.93 -14.58 -1.59
C LYS A 55 -9.67 -14.38 -2.43
N GLY A 56 -9.79 -14.50 -3.77
CA GLY A 56 -8.66 -14.23 -4.67
C GLY A 56 -8.21 -12.78 -4.64
N ILE A 57 -9.14 -11.83 -4.60
CA ILE A 57 -8.85 -10.40 -4.45
C ILE A 57 -8.19 -10.13 -3.11
N GLU A 58 -8.74 -10.64 -2.02
CA GLU A 58 -8.23 -10.48 -0.66
C GLU A 58 -6.80 -10.99 -0.52
N THR A 59 -6.53 -12.20 -1.01
CA THR A 59 -5.19 -12.80 -0.95
C THR A 59 -4.12 -11.92 -1.60
N VAL A 60 -4.41 -11.35 -2.78
CA VAL A 60 -3.46 -10.47 -3.48
C VAL A 60 -3.36 -9.11 -2.81
N SER A 61 -4.48 -8.58 -2.31
CA SER A 61 -4.50 -7.32 -1.58
C SER A 61 -3.62 -7.38 -0.33
N ASP A 62 -3.74 -8.45 0.45
CA ASP A 62 -3.00 -8.60 1.70
C ASP A 62 -1.51 -8.89 1.48
N SER A 63 -1.17 -9.64 0.43
CA SER A 63 0.23 -9.94 0.08
C SER A 63 0.92 -8.79 -0.66
N GLY A 64 0.17 -7.87 -1.23
CA GLY A 64 0.68 -6.76 -2.02
C GLY A 64 1.23 -7.17 -3.40
N ILE A 65 1.52 -6.17 -4.22
CA ILE A 65 1.99 -6.38 -5.61
C ILE A 65 3.37 -5.76 -5.85
N LEU A 66 3.63 -4.58 -5.28
CA LEU A 66 4.88 -3.84 -5.54
C LEU A 66 6.03 -4.30 -4.64
N ALA A 67 5.84 -4.23 -3.33
CA ALA A 67 6.90 -4.45 -2.35
C ALA A 67 6.41 -5.28 -1.14
N GLY A 68 5.39 -6.12 -1.33
CA GLY A 68 4.84 -6.97 -0.27
C GLY A 68 4.00 -6.23 0.77
N PHE A 69 3.70 -4.95 0.58
CA PHE A 69 2.81 -4.20 1.46
C PHE A 69 1.36 -4.32 1.01
N PRO A 70 0.40 -4.46 1.95
CA PRO A 70 -1.02 -4.56 1.62
C PRO A 70 -1.51 -3.39 0.76
N ILE A 71 -2.45 -3.68 -0.15
CA ILE A 71 -3.13 -2.65 -0.93
C ILE A 71 -4.30 -2.11 -0.11
N ILE A 72 -4.40 -0.81 0.01
CA ILE A 72 -5.43 -0.12 0.78
C ILE A 72 -6.19 0.88 -0.08
N ASP A 73 -7.37 1.30 0.41
CA ASP A 73 -8.18 2.38 -0.16
C ASP A 73 -8.54 2.15 -1.64
N TYR A 74 -9.18 1.00 -1.91
CA TYR A 74 -9.61 0.62 -3.24
C TYR A 74 -11.03 0.04 -3.27
N LYS A 75 -11.69 0.21 -4.41
CA LYS A 75 -12.95 -0.44 -4.76
C LYS A 75 -12.74 -1.38 -5.94
N VAL A 76 -13.22 -2.61 -5.80
CA VAL A 76 -13.27 -3.58 -6.90
C VAL A 76 -14.71 -3.76 -7.33
N THR A 77 -14.97 -3.61 -8.60
CA THR A 77 -16.25 -3.94 -9.21
C THR A 77 -16.11 -5.18 -10.07
N ILE A 78 -16.85 -6.24 -9.74
CA ILE A 78 -16.93 -7.46 -10.53
C ILE A 78 -17.95 -7.20 -11.64
N LEU A 79 -17.48 -7.10 -12.90
CA LEU A 79 -18.29 -6.67 -14.03
C LEU A 79 -18.88 -7.82 -14.82
N ASP A 80 -18.12 -8.89 -15.03
CA ASP A 80 -18.49 -10.00 -15.91
C ASP A 80 -17.67 -11.24 -15.60
N GLY A 81 -18.10 -12.39 -16.07
CA GLY A 81 -17.37 -13.63 -15.96
C GLY A 81 -17.86 -14.67 -16.97
N LEU A 82 -17.29 -15.86 -16.89
CA LEU A 82 -17.77 -17.04 -17.61
C LEU A 82 -17.37 -18.26 -16.79
N HIS A 83 -18.31 -19.18 -16.64
CA HIS A 83 -18.09 -20.50 -16.05
C HIS A 83 -18.25 -21.59 -17.13
N HIS A 84 -17.85 -22.79 -16.77
CA HIS A 84 -18.05 -24.02 -17.51
C HIS A 84 -18.62 -25.06 -16.57
N ASP A 85 -19.69 -25.72 -16.95
CA ASP A 85 -20.50 -26.56 -16.07
C ASP A 85 -19.72 -27.69 -15.37
N VAL A 86 -18.64 -28.17 -16.01
CA VAL A 86 -17.82 -29.28 -15.48
C VAL A 86 -16.50 -28.80 -14.89
N ASP A 87 -15.85 -27.79 -15.50
CA ASP A 87 -14.46 -27.43 -15.20
C ASP A 87 -14.35 -26.21 -14.27
N SER A 88 -15.48 -25.61 -13.86
CA SER A 88 -15.47 -24.47 -12.95
C SER A 88 -15.55 -24.92 -11.49
N SER A 89 -14.83 -24.21 -10.65
CA SER A 89 -14.81 -24.42 -9.18
C SER A 89 -14.49 -23.13 -8.47
N VAL A 90 -14.77 -23.08 -7.17
CA VAL A 90 -14.37 -21.95 -6.30
C VAL A 90 -12.88 -21.67 -6.42
N LEU A 91 -12.05 -22.71 -6.44
CA LEU A 91 -10.59 -22.57 -6.61
C LEU A 91 -10.21 -21.99 -7.97
N ALA A 92 -10.86 -22.41 -9.05
CA ALA A 92 -10.58 -21.87 -10.40
C ALA A 92 -10.90 -20.35 -10.46
N PHE A 93 -11.99 -19.93 -9.83
CA PHE A 93 -12.36 -18.50 -9.72
C PHE A 93 -11.43 -17.74 -8.78
N GLU A 94 -10.96 -18.35 -7.69
CA GLU A 94 -9.93 -17.75 -6.81
C GLU A 94 -8.64 -17.47 -7.58
N LEU A 95 -8.14 -18.46 -8.33
CA LEU A 95 -6.91 -18.29 -9.14
C LEU A 95 -7.07 -17.26 -10.27
N ALA A 96 -8.23 -17.28 -10.94
CA ALA A 96 -8.53 -16.32 -12.01
C ALA A 96 -8.61 -14.88 -11.47
N SER A 97 -9.25 -14.68 -10.33
CA SER A 97 -9.39 -13.35 -9.75
C SER A 97 -8.10 -12.82 -9.14
N ARG A 98 -7.24 -13.67 -8.58
CA ARG A 98 -5.88 -13.27 -8.15
C ARG A 98 -5.11 -12.61 -9.31
N GLN A 99 -5.06 -13.28 -10.45
CA GLN A 99 -4.33 -12.77 -11.60
C GLN A 99 -5.02 -11.55 -12.21
N CYS A 100 -6.35 -11.58 -12.33
CA CYS A 100 -7.12 -10.45 -12.85
C CYS A 100 -6.95 -9.18 -12.03
N PHE A 101 -7.01 -9.31 -10.70
CA PHE A 101 -6.82 -8.18 -9.78
C PHE A 101 -5.39 -7.63 -9.85
N LYS A 102 -4.38 -8.52 -9.87
CA LYS A 102 -2.97 -8.13 -10.05
C LYS A 102 -2.76 -7.31 -11.32
N GLU A 103 -3.30 -7.77 -12.46
CA GLU A 103 -3.20 -7.05 -13.74
C GLU A 103 -3.94 -5.71 -13.71
N ALA A 104 -5.15 -5.67 -13.13
CA ALA A 104 -5.92 -4.44 -13.01
C ALA A 104 -5.18 -3.38 -12.18
N CYS A 105 -4.62 -3.78 -11.05
CA CYS A 105 -3.82 -2.90 -10.18
C CYS A 105 -2.56 -2.41 -10.89
N THR A 106 -1.84 -3.28 -11.57
CA THR A 106 -0.62 -2.92 -12.33
C THR A 106 -0.93 -1.89 -13.41
N ARG A 107 -2.02 -2.07 -14.16
CA ARG A 107 -2.49 -1.08 -15.16
C ARG A 107 -2.96 0.22 -14.52
N GLY A 108 -3.45 0.17 -13.29
CA GLY A 108 -3.89 1.31 -12.50
C GLY A 108 -2.75 2.17 -11.94
N SER A 109 -1.48 1.80 -12.18
CA SER A 109 -0.31 2.52 -11.68
C SER A 109 -0.29 2.64 -10.16
N LEU A 110 -0.15 1.51 -9.48
CA LEU A 110 0.02 1.46 -8.01
C LEU A 110 1.13 2.40 -7.54
N LYS A 111 0.93 3.03 -6.41
CA LYS A 111 1.91 3.85 -5.71
C LYS A 111 2.18 3.28 -4.33
N LEU A 112 3.45 3.29 -3.93
CA LEU A 112 3.81 2.99 -2.56
C LEU A 112 3.45 4.19 -1.67
N LEU A 113 2.90 3.92 -0.50
CA LEU A 113 2.59 4.92 0.51
C LEU A 113 3.54 4.77 1.69
N GLU A 114 3.89 5.88 2.31
CA GLU A 114 4.66 5.93 3.55
C GLU A 114 3.88 6.67 4.64
N PRO A 115 3.98 6.25 5.91
CA PRO A 115 3.35 6.96 7.01
C PRO A 115 4.09 8.29 7.25
N ILE A 116 3.34 9.37 7.27
CA ILE A 116 3.81 10.71 7.64
C ILE A 116 3.46 10.96 9.10
N MET A 117 4.47 11.38 9.85
CA MET A 117 4.34 11.70 11.25
C MET A 117 4.28 13.21 11.44
N ARG A 118 3.33 13.68 12.24
CA ARG A 118 3.36 15.03 12.79
C ARG A 118 4.33 15.04 13.95
N VAL A 119 5.43 15.75 13.77
CA VAL A 119 6.52 15.89 14.74
C VAL A 119 6.44 17.28 15.33
N GLU A 120 6.41 17.37 16.64
CA GLU A 120 6.47 18.62 17.41
C GLU A 120 7.77 18.65 18.21
N VAL A 121 8.63 19.62 17.95
CA VAL A 121 9.90 19.81 18.65
C VAL A 121 9.86 21.07 19.46
N VAL A 122 10.12 20.95 20.74
CA VAL A 122 10.26 22.08 21.67
C VAL A 122 11.75 22.29 21.94
N THR A 123 12.28 23.45 21.55
CA THR A 123 13.70 23.78 21.65
C THR A 123 13.93 25.23 22.07
N PRO A 124 15.02 25.54 22.78
CA PRO A 124 15.48 26.93 22.93
C PRO A 124 15.77 27.57 21.57
N GLU A 125 15.61 28.89 21.47
CA GLU A 125 15.79 29.64 20.23
C GLU A 125 17.19 29.46 19.63
N ASP A 126 18.22 29.32 20.44
CA ASP A 126 19.60 29.12 20.03
C ASP A 126 19.83 27.89 19.14
N TYR A 127 18.98 26.85 19.27
CA TYR A 127 19.09 25.60 18.51
C TYR A 127 18.04 25.45 17.43
N MET A 128 17.16 26.44 17.26
CA MET A 128 16.06 26.39 16.30
C MET A 128 16.55 26.13 14.86
N GLY A 129 17.62 26.83 14.44
CA GLY A 129 18.18 26.70 13.11
C GLY A 129 18.70 25.28 12.81
N ASP A 130 19.41 24.68 13.77
CA ASP A 130 19.96 23.33 13.64
C ASP A 130 18.82 22.29 13.57
N VAL A 131 17.79 22.44 14.40
CA VAL A 131 16.62 21.57 14.42
C VAL A 131 15.86 21.63 13.09
N ILE A 132 15.64 22.82 12.54
CA ILE A 132 14.96 23.01 11.26
C ILE A 132 15.82 22.39 10.13
N GLY A 133 17.12 22.61 10.16
CA GLY A 133 18.06 22.04 9.19
C GLY A 133 18.02 20.50 9.20
N ASP A 134 18.05 19.89 10.38
CA ASP A 134 17.99 18.42 10.51
C ASP A 134 16.61 17.86 10.06
N LEU A 135 15.49 18.49 10.46
CA LEU A 135 14.17 18.07 10.01
C LEU A 135 14.02 18.15 8.48
N ASN A 136 14.54 19.21 7.86
CA ASN A 136 14.56 19.34 6.40
C ASN A 136 15.41 18.24 5.73
N SER A 137 16.57 17.92 6.30
CA SER A 137 17.41 16.82 5.79
C SER A 137 16.73 15.46 5.85
N ARG A 138 15.77 15.30 6.76
CA ARG A 138 14.92 14.12 6.93
C ARG A 138 13.67 14.12 6.05
N ARG A 139 13.63 14.93 5.01
CA ARG A 139 12.44 15.12 4.16
C ARG A 139 11.24 15.72 4.92
N GLY A 140 11.50 16.37 6.05
CA GLY A 140 10.48 17.03 6.84
C GLY A 140 9.99 18.31 6.17
N GLN A 141 8.70 18.55 6.24
CA GLN A 141 8.06 19.78 5.83
C GLN A 141 7.66 20.57 7.07
N ILE A 142 8.27 21.73 7.29
CA ILE A 142 7.96 22.59 8.44
C ILE A 142 6.61 23.27 8.19
N ASN A 143 5.67 23.09 9.12
CA ASN A 143 4.33 23.66 9.04
C ASN A 143 4.22 24.96 9.84
N THR A 144 4.61 24.93 11.12
CA THR A 144 4.51 26.08 12.01
C THR A 144 5.73 26.21 12.89
N GLN A 145 6.00 27.45 13.30
CA GLN A 145 6.99 27.81 14.31
C GLN A 145 6.31 28.77 15.27
N GLU A 146 6.19 28.40 16.53
CA GLU A 146 5.50 29.18 17.54
C GLU A 146 6.42 29.40 18.74
N GLN A 147 6.48 30.63 19.23
CA GLN A 147 7.22 30.90 20.46
C GLN A 147 6.31 30.67 21.67
N ARG A 148 6.77 29.85 22.61
CA ARG A 148 6.11 29.60 23.91
C ARG A 148 7.07 29.93 25.05
N GLY A 149 6.97 31.14 25.57
CA GLY A 149 7.90 31.63 26.58
C GLY A 149 9.33 31.72 26.08
N ASN A 150 10.26 30.98 26.69
CA ASN A 150 11.67 30.95 26.29
C ASN A 150 12.00 29.77 25.34
N ALA A 151 11.01 29.09 24.80
CA ALA A 151 11.19 27.99 23.90
C ALA A 151 10.42 28.21 22.60
N THR A 152 10.95 27.68 21.51
CA THR A 152 10.28 27.63 20.21
C THR A 152 9.72 26.23 19.99
N VAL A 153 8.46 26.17 19.56
CA VAL A 153 7.78 24.95 19.17
C VAL A 153 7.76 24.87 17.64
N ILE A 154 8.38 23.85 17.09
CA ILE A 154 8.46 23.60 15.63
C ILE A 154 7.57 22.40 15.34
N THR A 155 6.58 22.59 14.47
CA THR A 155 5.74 21.49 13.98
C THR A 155 6.11 21.16 12.55
N ALA A 156 6.41 19.90 12.27
CA ALA A 156 6.78 19.40 10.95
C ALA A 156 6.08 18.10 10.61
N MET A 157 5.86 17.88 9.32
CA MET A 157 5.43 16.59 8.77
C MET A 157 6.67 15.84 8.24
N VAL A 158 6.96 14.69 8.81
CA VAL A 158 8.18 13.93 8.48
C VAL A 158 7.84 12.46 8.24
N PRO A 159 8.38 11.83 7.18
CA PRO A 159 8.20 10.40 6.97
C PRO A 159 8.77 9.60 8.14
N LEU A 160 8.01 8.60 8.61
CA LEU A 160 8.42 7.76 9.75
C LEU A 160 9.79 7.10 9.51
N ALA A 161 10.06 6.65 8.28
CA ALA A 161 11.33 6.03 7.91
C ALA A 161 12.55 6.93 8.20
N ASN A 162 12.39 8.26 8.14
CA ASN A 162 13.45 9.23 8.39
C ASN A 162 13.56 9.63 9.87
N MET A 163 12.67 9.17 10.74
CA MET A 163 12.66 9.50 12.17
C MET A 163 13.46 8.53 13.04
N PHE A 164 13.92 7.41 12.47
CA PHE A 164 14.77 6.47 13.21
C PHE A 164 16.07 7.16 13.64
N GLY A 165 16.42 7.01 14.93
CA GLY A 165 17.60 7.64 15.52
C GLY A 165 17.50 9.15 15.75
N TYR A 166 16.36 9.79 15.47
CA TYR A 166 16.18 11.24 15.62
C TYR A 166 16.47 11.75 17.03
N ILE A 167 16.09 10.98 18.06
CA ILE A 167 16.34 11.37 19.48
C ILE A 167 17.82 11.63 19.76
N ASN A 168 18.72 10.81 19.19
CA ASN A 168 20.14 10.97 19.40
C ASN A 168 20.68 12.21 18.68
N ALA A 169 20.24 12.45 17.45
CA ALA A 169 20.58 13.66 16.70
C ALA A 169 20.07 14.92 17.43
N LEU A 170 18.82 14.91 17.88
CA LEU A 170 18.22 16.03 18.60
C LEU A 170 18.97 16.35 19.91
N ARG A 171 19.32 15.34 20.68
CA ARG A 171 20.11 15.50 21.91
C ARG A 171 21.49 16.08 21.63
N SER A 172 22.15 15.61 20.59
CA SER A 172 23.47 16.09 20.20
C SER A 172 23.44 17.57 19.79
N MET A 173 22.53 17.98 18.90
CA MET A 173 22.47 19.33 18.39
C MET A 173 21.94 20.35 19.42
N SER A 174 21.09 19.92 20.35
CA SER A 174 20.47 20.78 21.37
C SER A 174 21.12 20.69 22.75
N GLN A 175 22.23 19.96 22.88
CA GLN A 175 22.85 19.68 24.18
C GLN A 175 21.89 19.10 25.23
N GLY A 176 20.92 18.29 24.76
CA GLY A 176 19.90 17.69 25.60
C GLY A 176 18.77 18.62 26.03
N ARG A 177 18.71 19.85 25.51
CA ARG A 177 17.69 20.86 25.90
C ARG A 177 16.41 20.82 25.09
N ALA A 178 16.40 20.12 23.95
CA ALA A 178 15.19 19.96 23.15
C ALA A 178 14.48 18.65 23.45
N GLN A 179 13.16 18.66 23.26
CA GLN A 179 12.28 17.51 23.38
C GLN A 179 11.44 17.42 22.13
N TYR A 180 11.01 16.20 21.76
CA TYR A 180 10.05 16.03 20.67
C TYR A 180 8.98 15.00 21.01
N SER A 181 7.85 15.16 20.36
CA SER A 181 6.79 14.15 20.28
C SER A 181 6.44 13.92 18.82
N MET A 182 5.96 12.73 18.50
CA MET A 182 5.47 12.43 17.16
C MET A 182 4.21 11.58 17.22
N PHE A 183 3.29 11.88 16.29
CA PHE A 183 2.02 11.20 16.13
C PHE A 183 1.80 10.88 14.67
N PHE A 184 1.18 9.75 14.38
CA PHE A 184 0.75 9.44 13.02
C PHE A 184 -0.25 10.49 12.55
N ASP A 185 -0.08 10.99 11.33
CA ASP A 185 -0.99 11.96 10.72
C ASP A 185 -1.74 11.33 9.53
N HIS A 186 -1.03 10.94 8.49
CA HIS A 186 -1.62 10.34 7.30
C HIS A 186 -0.61 9.48 6.54
N TYR A 187 -1.09 8.80 5.49
CA TYR A 187 -0.23 8.18 4.48
C TYR A 187 -0.07 9.11 3.28
N ASP A 188 1.14 9.26 2.77
CA ASP A 188 1.42 10.00 1.52
C ASP A 188 2.27 9.16 0.56
N LYS A 189 2.29 9.59 -0.69
CA LYS A 189 3.00 8.89 -1.76
C LYS A 189 4.50 9.02 -1.58
N VAL A 190 5.17 7.89 -1.64
CA VAL A 190 6.63 7.83 -1.63
C VAL A 190 7.18 8.43 -2.94
N PRO A 191 8.24 9.26 -2.90
CA PRO A 191 8.94 9.71 -4.10
C PRO A 191 9.40 8.54 -4.97
N GLN A 192 9.43 8.72 -6.29
CA GLN A 192 9.68 7.63 -7.23
C GLN A 192 11.03 6.93 -6.99
N ASN A 193 12.08 7.69 -6.70
CA ASN A 193 13.41 7.14 -6.40
C ASN A 193 13.42 6.23 -5.17
N VAL A 194 12.68 6.59 -4.11
CA VAL A 194 12.54 5.77 -2.89
C VAL A 194 11.67 4.55 -3.14
N GLN A 195 10.60 4.69 -3.96
CA GLN A 195 9.79 3.56 -4.37
C GLN A 195 10.61 2.53 -5.17
N ASP A 196 11.42 2.99 -6.12
CA ASP A 196 12.25 2.12 -6.96
C ASP A 196 13.28 1.36 -6.12
N GLU A 197 13.87 2.02 -5.13
CA GLU A 197 14.77 1.40 -4.16
C GLU A 197 14.05 0.32 -3.35
N ALA A 198 12.90 0.63 -2.75
CA ALA A 198 12.12 -0.33 -1.95
C ALA A 198 11.70 -1.56 -2.76
N VAL A 199 11.29 -1.37 -4.02
CA VAL A 199 10.90 -2.47 -4.92
C VAL A 199 12.12 -3.32 -5.27
N SER A 200 13.29 -2.72 -5.54
CA SER A 200 14.51 -3.46 -5.87
C SER A 200 14.99 -4.34 -4.72
N TYR A 201 14.94 -3.85 -3.48
CA TYR A 201 15.28 -4.64 -2.30
C TYR A 201 14.37 -5.86 -2.13
N THR A 202 13.08 -5.71 -2.38
CA THR A 202 12.11 -6.81 -2.25
C THR A 202 12.39 -7.92 -3.26
N HIS A 203 12.82 -7.59 -4.46
CA HIS A 203 13.21 -8.59 -5.47
C HIS A 203 14.52 -9.32 -5.15
N LEU A 204 15.44 -8.69 -4.41
CA LEU A 204 16.70 -9.29 -4.00
C LEU A 204 16.57 -10.22 -2.78
N THR A 205 15.55 -10.00 -1.93
CA THR A 205 15.37 -10.75 -0.68
C THR A 205 14.39 -11.92 -0.78
N LEU A 206 13.73 -12.13 -1.93
CA LEU A 206 12.94 -13.33 -2.14
C LEU A 206 13.89 -14.53 -2.23
N PRO A 207 13.82 -15.51 -1.30
CA PRO A 207 14.61 -16.72 -1.43
C PRO A 207 14.19 -17.40 -2.74
N THR A 208 15.14 -17.56 -3.65
CA THR A 208 14.97 -18.48 -4.77
C THR A 208 14.97 -19.89 -4.19
N ASN A 209 13.80 -20.41 -3.82
CA ASN A 209 13.64 -21.84 -3.63
C ASN A 209 13.90 -22.51 -4.99
N ARG A 210 15.16 -22.77 -5.27
CA ARG A 210 15.53 -23.85 -6.17
C ARG A 210 15.37 -25.12 -5.34
N GLU A 211 14.23 -25.72 -5.39
CA GLU A 211 14.11 -27.14 -5.06
C GLU A 211 14.85 -27.92 -6.17
N VAL A 212 15.82 -28.69 -5.71
CA VAL A 212 16.53 -29.71 -6.49
C VAL A 212 15.62 -30.91 -6.67
#